data_5f0742cc6fcf2a20aac357151bc3574d
#
_entry.id   5f0742cc6fcf2a20aac357151bc3574d
#
_cell.length_a   1.000
_cell.length_b   1.000
_cell.length_c   1.000
_cell.angle_alpha   90.00
_cell.angle_beta   90.00
_cell.angle_gamma   90.00
#
_symmetry.space_group_name_H-M   'P 1'
#
loop_
_entity.id
_entity.type
_entity.pdbx_description
1 polymer ?
#
loop_
_entity_poly.entity_id
_entity_poly.type
_entity_poly.pdbx_seq_one_letter_code
_entity_poly.pdbx_strand_id
1 'polypeptide(L)'
;MKTVKFLSTTIFATALIFSCSSDDDSTPEPVLEEEVITTMTITLTADGQGDVILQTQDLDGDGPDLPVVTVSGNLSPSTMYSGSIVLLNETEDPAENMTLEIEAESLEHQFFYTIENGLDAITEYNDVDPNLNPIGLDFVLTANAVSSGSITFTLRHEPTKPNTGLEDAGGETDIEATFELSIQ
;
A
#
# COMPACT_ATOMS: atom_id res chain seq x y z
N MET A 1 36.03 53.96 78.97
CA MET A 1 36.02 52.50 78.58
C MET A 1 34.68 52.22 77.90
N LYS A 2 34.70 52.16 76.56
CA LYS A 2 33.52 51.86 75.74
C LYS A 2 33.85 50.68 74.86
N THR A 3 33.18 49.59 75.16
CA THR A 3 33.32 48.32 74.38
C THR A 3 32.49 48.44 73.10
N VAL A 4 33.18 48.28 71.97
CA VAL A 4 32.57 48.19 70.63
C VAL A 4 32.25 46.73 70.34
N LYS A 5 30.97 46.42 70.13
CA LYS A 5 30.52 45.09 69.66
C LYS A 5 30.56 45.06 68.16
N PHE A 6 31.38 44.16 67.57
CA PHE A 6 31.33 43.85 66.15
C PHE A 6 30.14 42.92 65.85
N LEU A 7 29.27 43.39 64.97
CA LEU A 7 28.13 42.61 64.44
C LEU A 7 28.59 41.99 63.14
N SER A 8 28.77 40.66 63.13
CA SER A 8 29.13 39.91 61.95
C SER A 8 27.85 39.59 61.17
N THR A 9 27.71 40.19 59.99
CA THR A 9 26.61 39.93 59.09
C THR A 9 26.98 38.81 58.13
N THR A 10 26.40 37.62 58.33
CA THR A 10 26.61 36.47 57.44
C THR A 10 25.62 36.63 56.25
N ILE A 11 26.16 36.84 55.06
CA ILE A 11 25.40 36.84 53.79
C ILE A 11 25.20 35.41 53.37
N PHE A 12 23.95 34.94 53.37
CA PHE A 12 23.56 33.64 52.83
C PHE A 12 23.28 33.80 51.33
N ALA A 13 24.20 33.34 50.51
CA ALA A 13 24.02 33.33 49.07
C ALA A 13 23.17 32.13 48.67
N THR A 14 21.90 32.39 48.32
CA THR A 14 21.01 31.36 47.77
C THR A 14 21.30 31.19 46.29
N ALA A 15 21.95 30.08 45.93
CA ALA A 15 22.11 29.69 44.54
C ALA A 15 20.82 29.12 44.03
N LEU A 16 20.15 29.82 43.10
CA LEU A 16 19.03 29.32 42.30
C LEU A 16 19.60 28.47 41.20
N ILE A 17 19.49 27.17 41.32
CA ILE A 17 19.71 26.21 40.24
C ILE A 17 18.46 26.23 39.35
N PHE A 18 18.56 26.87 38.19
CA PHE A 18 17.63 26.67 37.10
C PHE A 18 17.90 25.26 36.54
N SER A 19 17.05 24.31 36.91
CA SER A 19 16.93 23.05 36.20
C SER A 19 16.19 23.34 34.90
N CYS A 20 16.90 23.42 33.78
CA CYS A 20 16.29 23.22 32.48
C CYS A 20 15.90 21.73 32.38
N SER A 21 14.66 21.40 32.56
CA SER A 21 14.11 20.20 32.00
C SER A 21 13.95 20.47 30.48
N SER A 22 14.80 19.94 29.69
CA SER A 22 14.53 19.72 28.27
C SER A 22 13.43 18.66 28.25
N ASP A 23 12.20 19.11 28.13
CA ASP A 23 11.12 18.27 27.65
C ASP A 23 11.48 17.94 26.20
N ASP A 24 12.10 16.77 25.98
CA ASP A 24 12.12 16.11 24.69
C ASP A 24 10.68 15.68 24.41
N ASP A 25 9.87 16.64 23.96
CA ASP A 25 8.65 16.37 23.22
C ASP A 25 9.06 15.87 21.83
N SER A 26 9.74 14.72 21.78
CA SER A 26 9.76 13.93 20.57
C SER A 26 8.34 13.40 20.39
N THR A 27 7.54 14.08 19.57
CA THR A 27 6.38 13.45 18.95
C THR A 27 6.88 12.10 18.43
N PRO A 28 6.26 10.96 18.84
CA PRO A 28 6.60 9.69 18.24
C PRO A 28 6.53 9.86 16.72
N GLU A 29 7.57 9.49 16.00
CA GLU A 29 7.46 9.36 14.57
C GLU A 29 6.30 8.40 14.30
N PRO A 30 5.41 8.71 13.33
CA PRO A 30 4.37 7.75 12.96
C PRO A 30 5.08 6.43 12.65
N VAL A 31 4.70 5.39 13.36
CA VAL A 31 5.08 4.03 13.00
C VAL A 31 4.29 3.78 11.73
N LEU A 32 4.99 3.69 10.59
CA LEU A 32 4.40 3.17 9.37
C LEU A 32 4.06 1.71 9.69
N GLU A 33 2.79 1.43 9.86
CA GLU A 33 2.30 0.05 9.98
C GLU A 33 2.23 -0.46 8.55
N GLU A 34 3.19 -1.32 8.15
CA GLU A 34 3.13 -2.00 6.86
C GLU A 34 1.93 -2.94 6.89
N GLU A 35 1.06 -2.85 5.86
CA GLU A 35 -0.08 -3.74 5.71
C GLU A 35 0.41 -5.17 5.42
N VAL A 36 0.04 -6.09 6.28
CA VAL A 36 0.32 -7.51 6.05
C VAL A 36 -0.68 -8.06 5.06
N ILE A 37 -0.29 -8.13 3.78
CA ILE A 37 -1.12 -8.68 2.70
C ILE A 37 -0.54 -10.02 2.26
N THR A 38 -1.23 -11.11 2.60
CA THR A 38 -0.80 -12.47 2.23
C THR A 38 -1.45 -12.97 0.94
N THR A 39 -2.59 -12.41 0.56
CA THR A 39 -3.34 -12.89 -0.60
C THR A 39 -3.92 -11.71 -1.38
N MET A 40 -3.62 -11.68 -2.68
CA MET A 40 -4.27 -10.78 -3.64
C MET A 40 -5.02 -11.59 -4.67
N THR A 41 -6.32 -11.35 -4.79
CA THR A 41 -7.21 -11.99 -5.77
C THR A 41 -7.79 -10.94 -6.70
N ILE A 42 -7.55 -11.08 -8.00
CA ILE A 42 -8.12 -10.26 -9.05
C ILE A 42 -9.20 -11.08 -9.77
N THR A 43 -10.40 -10.52 -9.87
CA THR A 43 -11.50 -11.12 -10.63
C THR A 43 -11.79 -10.29 -11.86
N LEU A 44 -11.69 -10.91 -13.03
CA LEU A 44 -11.99 -10.30 -14.33
C LEU A 44 -13.31 -10.88 -14.86
N THR A 45 -14.36 -10.06 -14.91
CA THR A 45 -15.72 -10.45 -15.33
C THR A 45 -16.10 -9.80 -16.64
N ALA A 46 -16.64 -10.58 -17.58
CA ALA A 46 -17.20 -10.07 -18.85
C ALA A 46 -18.55 -10.71 -19.17
N ASP A 47 -19.41 -9.96 -19.84
CA ASP A 47 -20.76 -10.41 -20.18
C ASP A 47 -20.75 -11.70 -21.01
N GLY A 48 -21.49 -12.70 -20.54
CA GLY A 48 -21.66 -13.99 -21.23
C GLY A 48 -20.45 -14.93 -21.16
N GLN A 49 -19.47 -14.61 -20.35
CA GLN A 49 -18.27 -15.43 -20.14
C GLN A 49 -18.16 -15.84 -18.67
N GLY A 50 -17.34 -16.86 -18.38
CA GLY A 50 -16.95 -17.19 -17.01
C GLY A 50 -15.89 -16.21 -16.51
N ASP A 51 -15.84 -15.98 -15.21
CA ASP A 51 -14.84 -15.13 -14.59
C ASP A 51 -13.43 -15.72 -14.78
N VAL A 52 -12.44 -14.86 -15.04
CA VAL A 52 -11.03 -15.21 -14.99
C VAL A 52 -10.47 -14.68 -13.67
N ILE A 53 -9.94 -15.59 -12.85
CA ILE A 53 -9.40 -15.29 -11.53
C ILE A 53 -7.90 -15.40 -11.59
N LEU A 54 -7.21 -14.34 -11.15
CA LEU A 54 -5.77 -14.29 -10.93
C LEU A 54 -5.57 -14.20 -9.40
N GLN A 55 -4.67 -15.01 -8.86
CA GLN A 55 -4.41 -14.99 -7.42
C GLN A 55 -2.93 -15.19 -7.15
N THR A 56 -2.39 -14.40 -6.24
CA THR A 56 -1.14 -14.71 -5.55
C THR A 56 -1.43 -14.93 -4.08
N GLN A 57 -0.77 -15.90 -3.46
CA GLN A 57 -0.88 -16.20 -2.05
C GLN A 57 0.51 -16.52 -1.49
N ASP A 58 0.86 -15.82 -0.42
CA ASP A 58 2.08 -16.00 0.34
C ASP A 58 1.72 -15.97 1.84
N LEU A 59 1.70 -17.12 2.48
CA LEU A 59 1.26 -17.25 3.87
C LEU A 59 2.41 -17.14 4.88
N ASP A 60 3.65 -17.18 4.42
CA ASP A 60 4.84 -17.07 5.28
C ASP A 60 5.65 -15.77 5.02
N GLY A 61 5.18 -14.88 4.12
CA GLY A 61 5.76 -13.59 3.82
C GLY A 61 7.23 -13.71 3.39
N ASP A 62 8.14 -13.14 4.15
CA ASP A 62 9.60 -13.25 3.91
C ASP A 62 10.16 -14.65 4.21
N GLY A 63 9.30 -15.66 4.30
CA GLY A 63 9.64 -17.05 4.57
C GLY A 63 10.37 -17.76 3.44
N PRO A 64 10.69 -19.05 3.60
CA PRO A 64 11.45 -19.79 2.61
C PRO A 64 10.62 -20.23 1.40
N ASP A 65 9.30 -20.21 1.48
CA ASP A 65 8.41 -20.65 0.40
C ASP A 65 8.15 -19.47 -0.55
N LEU A 66 8.00 -19.75 -1.83
CA LEU A 66 7.68 -18.72 -2.83
C LEU A 66 6.15 -18.52 -2.90
N PRO A 67 5.68 -17.30 -3.21
CA PRO A 67 4.26 -17.04 -3.46
C PRO A 67 3.68 -18.02 -4.48
N VAL A 68 2.49 -18.53 -4.21
CA VAL A 68 1.73 -19.38 -5.14
C VAL A 68 0.92 -18.48 -6.06
N VAL A 69 1.29 -18.42 -7.34
CA VAL A 69 0.59 -17.63 -8.36
C VAL A 69 -0.28 -18.54 -9.22
N THR A 70 -1.55 -18.21 -9.39
CA THR A 70 -2.51 -18.97 -10.19
C THR A 70 -3.30 -18.07 -11.14
N VAL A 71 -3.68 -18.63 -12.31
CA VAL A 71 -4.56 -18.02 -13.30
C VAL A 71 -5.59 -19.06 -13.72
N SER A 72 -6.87 -18.77 -13.56
CA SER A 72 -7.95 -19.78 -13.78
C SER A 72 -8.29 -20.01 -15.24
N GLY A 73 -7.93 -19.10 -16.16
CA GLY A 73 -8.31 -19.22 -17.57
C GLY A 73 -7.68 -18.18 -18.47
N ASN A 74 -8.06 -18.19 -19.74
CA ASN A 74 -7.57 -17.26 -20.74
C ASN A 74 -8.59 -16.14 -20.97
N LEU A 75 -8.09 -15.00 -21.47
CA LEU A 75 -8.94 -13.89 -21.90
C LEU A 75 -9.44 -14.12 -23.32
N SER A 76 -10.65 -13.66 -23.61
CA SER A 76 -11.19 -13.66 -24.97
C SER A 76 -10.77 -12.39 -25.73
N PRO A 77 -10.38 -12.49 -27.00
CA PRO A 77 -9.98 -11.32 -27.79
C PRO A 77 -11.16 -10.35 -28.01
N SER A 78 -10.85 -9.07 -28.14
CA SER A 78 -11.81 -7.99 -28.35
C SER A 78 -12.87 -7.92 -27.24
N THR A 79 -12.49 -8.21 -26.01
CA THR A 79 -13.36 -8.29 -24.83
C THR A 79 -12.91 -7.30 -23.76
N MET A 80 -13.90 -6.61 -23.21
CA MET A 80 -13.73 -5.71 -22.07
C MET A 80 -14.15 -6.44 -20.80
N TYR A 81 -13.26 -6.47 -19.81
CA TYR A 81 -13.48 -7.06 -18.50
C TYR A 81 -13.60 -5.97 -17.45
N SER A 82 -14.58 -6.10 -16.56
CA SER A 82 -14.57 -5.40 -15.28
C SER A 82 -13.64 -6.16 -14.33
N GLY A 83 -12.62 -5.49 -13.83
CA GLY A 83 -11.67 -6.04 -12.89
C GLY A 83 -11.92 -5.52 -11.48
N SER A 84 -11.80 -6.38 -10.48
CA SER A 84 -11.81 -6.02 -9.06
C SER A 84 -10.72 -6.74 -8.30
N ILE A 85 -10.16 -6.11 -7.27
CA ILE A 85 -9.08 -6.63 -6.44
C ILE A 85 -9.58 -6.82 -5.03
N VAL A 86 -9.30 -7.99 -4.44
CA VAL A 86 -9.52 -8.30 -3.02
C VAL A 86 -8.20 -8.69 -2.39
N LEU A 87 -7.90 -8.08 -1.25
CA LEU A 87 -6.70 -8.27 -0.45
C LEU A 87 -7.06 -8.88 0.90
N LEU A 88 -6.32 -9.89 1.32
CA LEU A 88 -6.53 -10.56 2.61
C LEU A 88 -5.20 -10.68 3.37
N ASN A 89 -5.31 -10.57 4.69
CA ASN A 89 -4.33 -11.04 5.64
C ASN A 89 -4.85 -12.37 6.22
N GLU A 90 -4.32 -13.48 5.75
CA GLU A 90 -4.71 -14.84 6.19
C GLU A 90 -3.82 -15.37 7.34
N THR A 91 -2.94 -14.53 7.91
CA THR A 91 -2.26 -14.85 9.17
C THR A 91 -3.20 -14.74 10.36
N GLU A 92 -4.33 -14.06 10.19
CA GLU A 92 -5.38 -13.88 11.18
C GLU A 92 -6.51 -14.92 11.01
N ASP A 93 -7.22 -15.27 12.09
CA ASP A 93 -8.37 -16.19 12.08
C ASP A 93 -9.60 -15.58 12.81
N PRO A 94 -10.64 -15.15 12.10
CA PRO A 94 -10.82 -15.23 10.64
C PRO A 94 -9.88 -14.28 9.86
N ALA A 95 -9.58 -14.63 8.60
CA ALA A 95 -8.78 -13.80 7.71
C ALA A 95 -9.31 -12.34 7.67
N GLU A 96 -8.42 -11.39 7.79
CA GLU A 96 -8.76 -9.96 7.73
C GLU A 96 -8.88 -9.49 6.28
N ASN A 97 -9.87 -8.64 6.03
CA ASN A 97 -10.08 -8.08 4.69
C ASN A 97 -9.36 -6.73 4.57
N MET A 98 -8.14 -6.75 4.08
CA MET A 98 -7.29 -5.57 3.89
C MET A 98 -7.82 -4.62 2.80
N THR A 99 -8.69 -5.10 1.90
CA THR A 99 -9.32 -4.21 0.88
C THR A 99 -10.08 -3.05 1.53
N LEU A 100 -10.75 -3.30 2.66
CA LEU A 100 -11.51 -2.27 3.37
C LEU A 100 -10.63 -1.19 4.00
N GLU A 101 -9.42 -1.56 4.40
CA GLU A 101 -8.41 -0.64 4.91
C GLU A 101 -7.87 0.24 3.78
N ILE A 102 -7.44 -0.38 2.67
CA ILE A 102 -6.99 0.34 1.47
C ILE A 102 -8.07 1.31 0.94
N GLU A 103 -9.35 0.92 0.97
CA GLU A 103 -10.47 1.81 0.61
C GLU A 103 -10.61 2.99 1.58
N ALA A 104 -10.50 2.73 2.89
CA ALA A 104 -10.59 3.77 3.91
C ALA A 104 -9.43 4.76 3.83
N GLU A 105 -8.24 4.28 3.48
CA GLU A 105 -6.99 5.02 3.34
C GLU A 105 -6.65 5.31 1.87
N SER A 106 -7.68 5.45 1.03
CA SER A 106 -7.54 5.65 -0.41
C SER A 106 -6.70 6.85 -0.84
N LEU A 107 -6.48 7.83 0.03
CA LEU A 107 -5.55 8.94 -0.21
C LEU A 107 -4.08 8.50 -0.17
N GLU A 108 -3.81 7.43 0.56
CA GLU A 108 -2.48 6.92 0.86
C GLU A 108 -2.13 5.67 0.05
N HIS A 109 -3.08 5.10 -0.72
CA HIS A 109 -2.87 3.90 -1.53
C HIS A 109 -3.23 4.09 -3.00
N GLN A 110 -2.47 3.42 -3.89
CA GLN A 110 -2.78 3.33 -5.31
C GLN A 110 -2.23 2.06 -5.92
N PHE A 111 -3.07 1.33 -6.67
CA PHE A 111 -2.63 0.27 -7.55
C PHE A 111 -2.11 0.81 -8.87
N PHE A 112 -1.07 0.15 -9.39
CA PHE A 112 -0.52 0.35 -10.72
C PHE A 112 -0.57 -0.96 -11.50
N TYR A 113 -0.79 -0.86 -12.81
CA TYR A 113 -0.86 -2.01 -13.71
C TYR A 113 0.21 -1.86 -14.79
N THR A 114 1.13 -2.83 -14.86
CA THR A 114 2.19 -2.86 -15.86
C THR A 114 1.97 -4.04 -16.80
N ILE A 115 1.72 -3.76 -18.08
CA ILE A 115 1.50 -4.79 -19.12
C ILE A 115 2.76 -4.93 -19.95
N GLU A 116 3.28 -6.16 -20.06
CA GLU A 116 4.56 -6.44 -20.68
C GLU A 116 4.55 -7.74 -21.50
N ASN A 117 5.72 -8.06 -22.05
CA ASN A 117 6.01 -9.32 -22.72
C ASN A 117 5.10 -9.65 -23.92
N GLY A 118 4.44 -8.64 -24.51
CA GLY A 118 3.65 -8.78 -25.71
C GLY A 118 2.17 -9.04 -25.50
N LEU A 119 1.65 -8.95 -24.27
CA LEU A 119 0.22 -8.99 -24.00
C LEU A 119 -0.47 -7.76 -24.64
N ASP A 120 -1.38 -7.99 -25.58
CA ASP A 120 -2.13 -6.92 -26.26
C ASP A 120 -3.39 -6.57 -25.48
N ALA A 121 -3.20 -5.85 -24.37
CA ALA A 121 -4.26 -5.38 -23.50
C ALA A 121 -3.98 -3.95 -23.05
N ILE A 122 -5.03 -3.28 -22.55
CA ILE A 122 -4.94 -1.99 -21.86
C ILE A 122 -5.77 -2.02 -20.59
N THR A 123 -5.41 -1.18 -19.63
CA THR A 123 -6.14 -1.00 -18.37
C THR A 123 -6.56 0.45 -18.19
N GLU A 124 -7.71 0.66 -17.58
CA GLU A 124 -8.24 1.98 -17.19
C GLU A 124 -8.78 1.91 -15.76
N TYR A 125 -8.49 2.90 -14.94
CA TYR A 125 -9.03 2.99 -13.59
C TYR A 125 -10.52 3.26 -13.59
N ASN A 126 -11.26 2.63 -12.67
CA ASN A 126 -12.72 2.80 -12.55
C ASN A 126 -13.14 3.34 -11.18
N ASP A 127 -12.19 3.56 -10.27
CA ASP A 127 -12.36 4.11 -8.94
C ASP A 127 -11.39 5.28 -8.67
N VAL A 128 -11.80 6.18 -7.77
CA VAL A 128 -11.00 7.36 -7.41
C VAL A 128 -11.12 7.67 -5.92
N ASP A 129 -10.07 8.25 -5.37
CA ASP A 129 -10.04 8.82 -4.03
C ASP A 129 -10.86 10.14 -3.94
N PRO A 130 -11.06 10.71 -2.73
CA PRO A 130 -11.78 11.98 -2.56
C PRO A 130 -11.18 13.18 -3.32
N ASN A 131 -9.91 13.10 -3.73
CA ASN A 131 -9.23 14.12 -4.52
C ASN A 131 -9.29 13.84 -6.04
N LEU A 132 -10.03 12.80 -6.45
CA LEU A 132 -10.20 12.34 -7.84
C LEU A 132 -8.92 11.75 -8.47
N ASN A 133 -7.99 11.28 -7.66
CA ASN A 133 -6.87 10.47 -8.14
C ASN A 133 -7.26 8.98 -8.15
N PRO A 134 -6.69 8.16 -9.02
CA PRO A 134 -6.95 6.73 -9.06
C PRO A 134 -6.62 6.01 -7.73
N ILE A 135 -7.43 5.00 -7.37
CA ILE A 135 -7.12 4.02 -6.32
C ILE A 135 -6.68 2.71 -6.98
N GLY A 136 -7.49 2.18 -7.89
CA GLY A 136 -7.20 1.00 -8.70
C GLY A 136 -7.61 -0.33 -8.07
N LEU A 137 -8.54 -0.35 -7.12
CA LEU A 137 -9.20 -1.58 -6.66
C LEU A 137 -10.22 -2.07 -7.67
N ASP A 138 -10.87 -1.12 -8.37
CA ASP A 138 -11.77 -1.37 -9.50
C ASP A 138 -11.17 -0.78 -10.78
N PHE A 139 -11.18 -1.56 -11.86
CA PHE A 139 -10.60 -1.17 -13.14
C PHE A 139 -11.28 -1.86 -14.32
N VAL A 140 -10.96 -1.41 -15.52
CA VAL A 140 -11.35 -2.07 -16.76
C VAL A 140 -10.11 -2.61 -17.45
N LEU A 141 -10.13 -3.88 -17.87
CA LEU A 141 -9.10 -4.48 -18.73
C LEU A 141 -9.73 -4.77 -20.10
N THR A 142 -9.16 -4.18 -21.15
CA THR A 142 -9.55 -4.49 -22.52
C THR A 142 -8.53 -5.42 -23.16
N ALA A 143 -8.93 -6.66 -23.43
CA ALA A 143 -8.14 -7.63 -24.18
C ALA A 143 -8.34 -7.40 -25.67
N ASN A 144 -7.30 -7.02 -26.41
CA ASN A 144 -7.40 -6.67 -27.83
C ASN A 144 -7.25 -7.89 -28.74
N ALA A 145 -6.07 -8.11 -29.34
CA ALA A 145 -5.83 -9.22 -30.24
C ALA A 145 -5.29 -10.45 -29.51
N VAL A 146 -5.39 -11.60 -30.19
CA VAL A 146 -4.76 -12.85 -29.73
C VAL A 146 -3.27 -12.62 -29.45
N SER A 147 -2.84 -12.87 -28.22
CA SER A 147 -1.47 -12.62 -27.75
C SER A 147 -1.21 -13.35 -26.45
N SER A 148 0.02 -13.29 -25.96
CA SER A 148 0.39 -13.74 -24.62
C SER A 148 1.48 -12.85 -24.08
N GLY A 149 1.49 -12.69 -22.75
CA GLY A 149 2.46 -11.87 -22.03
C GLY A 149 2.09 -11.80 -20.57
N SER A 150 2.45 -10.73 -19.89
CA SER A 150 2.24 -10.59 -18.46
C SER A 150 1.56 -9.28 -18.11
N ILE A 151 0.89 -9.30 -16.95
CA ILE A 151 0.43 -8.11 -16.25
C ILE A 151 0.92 -8.16 -14.81
N THR A 152 1.49 -7.06 -14.33
CA THR A 152 1.92 -6.88 -12.96
C THR A 152 0.99 -5.90 -12.27
N PHE A 153 0.52 -6.27 -11.06
CA PHE A 153 -0.24 -5.42 -10.16
C PHE A 153 0.67 -5.03 -9.01
N THR A 154 0.84 -3.72 -8.79
CA THR A 154 1.68 -3.18 -7.71
C THR A 154 0.85 -2.23 -6.87
N LEU A 155 0.65 -2.52 -5.58
CA LEU A 155 0.08 -1.60 -4.61
C LEU A 155 1.20 -0.74 -4.03
N ARG A 156 1.00 0.58 -4.05
CA ARG A 156 1.89 1.54 -3.39
C ARG A 156 1.21 2.17 -2.19
N HIS A 157 1.94 2.22 -1.08
CA HIS A 157 1.64 3.01 0.10
C HIS A 157 2.31 4.38 0.00
N GLU A 158 1.58 5.42 0.40
CA GLU A 158 2.01 6.83 0.35
C GLU A 158 2.58 7.28 -1.01
N PRO A 159 1.96 6.91 -2.14
CA PRO A 159 2.41 7.42 -3.42
C PRO A 159 2.15 8.92 -3.52
N THR A 160 3.02 9.65 -4.19
CA THR A 160 2.73 11.02 -4.59
C THR A 160 1.53 11.03 -5.54
N LYS A 161 0.46 11.78 -5.21
CA LYS A 161 -0.73 11.97 -6.03
C LYS A 161 -0.99 13.46 -6.31
N PRO A 162 -1.33 13.87 -7.55
CA PRO A 162 -1.37 13.03 -8.75
C PRO A 162 0.02 12.65 -9.24
N ASN A 163 0.11 11.51 -9.94
CA ASN A 163 1.30 11.01 -10.62
C ASN A 163 0.99 10.69 -12.09
N THR A 164 1.98 10.30 -12.88
CA THR A 164 1.81 9.87 -14.28
C THR A 164 1.93 8.35 -14.45
N GLY A 165 2.26 7.63 -13.38
CA GLY A 165 2.39 6.18 -13.34
C GLY A 165 3.34 5.74 -12.24
N LEU A 166 3.66 4.44 -12.23
CA LEU A 166 4.48 3.82 -11.17
C LEU A 166 5.88 4.47 -11.03
N GLU A 167 6.48 4.92 -12.16
CA GLU A 167 7.85 5.44 -12.17
C GLU A 167 8.04 6.73 -11.35
N ASP A 168 7.01 7.59 -11.29
CA ASP A 168 7.07 8.88 -10.59
C ASP A 168 6.20 8.94 -9.32
N ALA A 169 5.47 7.86 -9.04
CA ALA A 169 4.61 7.80 -7.87
C ALA A 169 5.38 7.79 -6.53
N GLY A 170 6.57 7.16 -6.49
CA GLY A 170 7.28 6.95 -5.24
C GLY A 170 6.47 6.06 -4.28
N GLY A 171 6.60 6.31 -2.98
CA GLY A 171 5.99 5.48 -1.93
C GLY A 171 6.68 4.14 -1.76
N GLU A 172 6.13 3.29 -0.89
CA GLU A 172 6.61 1.93 -0.63
C GLU A 172 5.71 0.91 -1.34
N THR A 173 6.18 -0.31 -1.53
CA THR A 173 5.38 -1.38 -2.15
C THR A 173 4.85 -2.30 -1.06
N ASP A 174 3.51 -2.37 -0.89
CA ASP A 174 2.87 -3.28 0.06
C ASP A 174 2.76 -4.68 -0.54
N ILE A 175 2.37 -4.78 -1.79
CA ILE A 175 2.33 -6.05 -2.52
C ILE A 175 2.55 -5.84 -4.02
N GLU A 176 3.25 -6.78 -4.64
CA GLU A 176 3.42 -6.85 -6.09
C GLU A 176 3.30 -8.30 -6.57
N ALA A 177 2.55 -8.52 -7.65
CA ALA A 177 2.46 -9.83 -8.27
C ALA A 177 2.32 -9.74 -9.79
N THR A 178 3.02 -10.63 -10.49
CA THR A 178 2.99 -10.76 -11.95
C THR A 178 2.24 -12.03 -12.36
N PHE A 179 1.32 -11.88 -13.30
CA PHE A 179 0.52 -12.97 -13.86
C PHE A 179 0.77 -13.12 -15.34
N GLU A 180 1.09 -14.34 -15.77
CA GLU A 180 1.19 -14.70 -17.19
C GLU A 180 -0.22 -14.90 -17.74
N LEU A 181 -0.59 -14.17 -18.79
CA LEU A 181 -1.90 -14.20 -19.42
C LEU A 181 -1.81 -14.57 -20.91
N SER A 182 -2.88 -15.18 -21.39
CA SER A 182 -3.10 -15.43 -22.82
C SER A 182 -4.46 -14.91 -23.24
N ILE A 183 -4.51 -14.23 -24.38
CA ILE A 183 -5.73 -13.83 -25.09
C ILE A 183 -5.90 -14.79 -26.25
N GLN A 184 -6.98 -15.62 -26.26
CA GLN A 184 -7.21 -16.66 -27.28
C GLN A 184 -8.68 -17.00 -27.48
#